data_d5765a5d5e7415949638d797cb90d8a9
#
_entry.id   d5765a5d5e7415949638d797cb90d8a9
#
_cell.length_a   1.000
_cell.length_b   1.000
_cell.length_c   1.000
_cell.angle_alpha   90.00
_cell.angle_beta   90.00
_cell.angle_gamma   90.00
#
_symmetry.space_group_name_H-M   'P 1'
#
loop_
_entity.id
_entity.type
_entity.pdbx_description
1 polymer ?
#
loop_
_entity_poly.entity_id
_entity_poly.type
_entity_poly.pdbx_seq_one_letter_code
_entity_poly.pdbx_strand_id
1 'polypeptide(L)'
;MTATPTHGRVLIVAGSDSGGGAGIQADIKAVTALGGYAMTAITALTAQNTLGVHGVQPTPLDFIAQQIDVVVDDLGVDCVKTGMLATTEVIETVADRLDAKAAEAAVVVDPVMVAKGGHPLLAAAAVAAMREIMVPRASLLTPNVPEAEALTGLTIAGGDDLRRAGEALLAQGASAVLMKGGHLDGPQVTDLLVAPDGVTVFEGPRIATRHTHGTGCTTASAIAAGLAQGMDLAAAVGRARAYVQVAIASAPGYGHGHGPLNHVHTVMADL
;
A
#
# COMPACT_ATOMS: atom_id res chain seq x y z
N MET A 1 -15.33 26.87 -19.65
CA MET A 1 -15.17 25.40 -19.69
C MET A 1 -14.68 25.01 -18.31
N THR A 2 -15.51 24.38 -17.49
CA THR A 2 -15.06 23.78 -16.22
C THR A 2 -14.21 22.58 -16.60
N ALA A 3 -12.92 22.58 -16.20
CA ALA A 3 -12.05 21.43 -16.41
C ALA A 3 -12.74 20.20 -15.80
N THR A 4 -12.90 19.13 -16.58
CA THR A 4 -13.33 17.84 -16.04
C THR A 4 -12.33 17.45 -14.96
N PRO A 5 -12.76 17.11 -13.74
CA PRO A 5 -11.82 16.67 -12.70
C PRO A 5 -10.98 15.53 -13.26
N THR A 6 -9.67 15.64 -13.20
CA THR A 6 -8.79 14.52 -13.55
C THR A 6 -9.03 13.42 -12.52
N HIS A 7 -9.48 12.25 -12.97
CA HIS A 7 -9.78 11.13 -12.07
C HIS A 7 -8.53 10.60 -11.35
N GLY A 8 -7.33 11.01 -11.74
CA GLY A 8 -6.06 10.52 -11.20
C GLY A 8 -5.83 9.04 -11.57
N ARG A 9 -4.83 8.77 -12.41
CA ARG A 9 -4.49 7.42 -12.91
C ARG A 9 -3.49 6.77 -11.98
N VAL A 10 -3.89 5.69 -11.33
CA VAL A 10 -3.03 4.93 -10.40
C VAL A 10 -2.65 3.60 -11.03
N LEU A 11 -1.36 3.39 -11.27
CA LEU A 11 -0.84 2.06 -11.65
C LEU A 11 -0.51 1.28 -10.37
N ILE A 12 -1.20 0.16 -10.19
CA ILE A 12 -1.03 -0.76 -9.08
C ILE A 12 -0.13 -1.91 -9.53
N VAL A 13 1.06 -2.04 -8.95
CA VAL A 13 2.01 -3.12 -9.21
C VAL A 13 2.05 -4.02 -7.99
N ALA A 14 1.28 -5.13 -8.02
CA ALA A 14 1.08 -5.97 -6.84
C ALA A 14 0.57 -7.38 -7.18
N GLY A 15 0.57 -8.26 -6.19
CA GLY A 15 -0.07 -9.56 -6.28
C GLY A 15 -1.59 -9.50 -6.23
N SER A 16 -2.23 -10.55 -6.77
CA SER A 16 -3.68 -10.74 -6.77
C SER A 16 -4.12 -11.58 -5.58
N ASP A 17 -5.13 -11.13 -4.83
CA ASP A 17 -5.83 -11.92 -3.79
C ASP A 17 -7.15 -12.44 -4.33
N SER A 18 -7.24 -13.76 -4.58
CA SER A 18 -8.47 -14.40 -5.09
C SER A 18 -9.67 -14.25 -4.15
N GLY A 19 -9.43 -14.07 -2.84
CA GLY A 19 -10.47 -13.76 -1.83
C GLY A 19 -11.01 -12.34 -1.93
N GLY A 20 -10.33 -11.45 -2.67
CA GLY A 20 -10.76 -10.09 -2.95
C GLY A 20 -10.60 -9.09 -1.81
N GLY A 21 -9.94 -9.49 -0.69
CA GLY A 21 -9.81 -8.67 0.52
C GLY A 21 -8.53 -7.82 0.56
N ALA A 22 -7.49 -8.23 -0.18
CA ALA A 22 -6.21 -7.53 -0.26
C ALA A 22 -5.69 -7.48 -1.71
N GLY A 23 -4.39 -7.23 -1.91
CA GLY A 23 -3.76 -7.19 -3.21
C GLY A 23 -4.44 -6.22 -4.18
N ILE A 24 -4.27 -6.47 -5.47
CA ILE A 24 -4.85 -5.61 -6.52
C ILE A 24 -6.37 -5.44 -6.38
N GLN A 25 -7.09 -6.42 -5.83
CA GLN A 25 -8.54 -6.35 -5.68
C GLN A 25 -8.94 -5.28 -4.63
N ALA A 26 -8.27 -5.23 -3.50
CA ALA A 26 -8.48 -4.17 -2.51
C ALA A 26 -8.02 -2.81 -3.06
N ASP A 27 -6.91 -2.79 -3.79
CA ASP A 27 -6.33 -1.60 -4.38
C ASP A 27 -7.27 -0.96 -5.41
N ILE A 28 -7.78 -1.76 -6.37
CA ILE A 28 -8.76 -1.29 -7.38
C ILE A 28 -10.01 -0.74 -6.70
N LYS A 29 -10.55 -1.46 -5.70
CA LYS A 29 -11.73 -1.03 -4.96
C LYS A 29 -11.49 0.32 -4.26
N ALA A 30 -10.34 0.48 -3.58
CA ALA A 30 -10.01 1.71 -2.87
C ALA A 30 -9.82 2.90 -3.81
N VAL A 31 -9.06 2.74 -4.89
CA VAL A 31 -8.85 3.79 -5.89
C VAL A 31 -10.17 4.20 -6.54
N THR A 32 -10.98 3.23 -6.96
CA THR A 32 -12.29 3.48 -7.60
C THR A 32 -13.27 4.15 -6.65
N ALA A 33 -13.37 3.67 -5.40
CA ALA A 33 -14.25 4.26 -4.38
C ALA A 33 -13.90 5.71 -4.03
N LEU A 34 -12.66 6.12 -4.28
CA LEU A 34 -12.16 7.48 -4.08
C LEU A 34 -12.09 8.31 -5.37
N GLY A 35 -12.73 7.83 -6.45
CA GLY A 35 -12.88 8.56 -7.71
C GLY A 35 -11.65 8.53 -8.63
N GLY A 36 -10.67 7.66 -8.37
CA GLY A 36 -9.50 7.45 -9.22
C GLY A 36 -9.74 6.39 -10.30
N TYR A 37 -8.84 6.34 -11.29
CA TYR A 37 -8.78 5.30 -12.31
C TYR A 37 -7.66 4.31 -11.98
N ALA A 38 -8.03 3.06 -11.72
CA ALA A 38 -7.11 2.01 -11.31
C ALA A 38 -6.64 1.17 -12.51
N MET A 39 -5.35 1.07 -12.69
CA MET A 39 -4.66 0.20 -13.66
C MET A 39 -3.80 -0.80 -12.90
N THR A 40 -3.46 -1.94 -13.48
CA THR A 40 -2.71 -2.98 -12.78
C THR A 40 -1.58 -3.58 -13.60
N ALA A 41 -0.47 -3.93 -12.91
CA ALA A 41 0.53 -4.89 -13.36
C ALA A 41 0.64 -5.98 -12.27
N ILE A 42 0.28 -7.21 -12.60
CA ILE A 42 0.15 -8.31 -11.64
C ILE A 42 1.49 -9.01 -11.48
N THR A 43 2.04 -9.03 -10.26
CA THR A 43 3.33 -9.66 -9.94
C THR A 43 3.20 -11.15 -9.60
N ALA A 44 2.07 -11.56 -9.05
CA ALA A 44 1.76 -12.97 -8.77
C ALA A 44 0.25 -13.16 -8.60
N LEU A 45 -0.23 -14.37 -8.87
CA LEU A 45 -1.57 -14.81 -8.50
C LEU A 45 -1.51 -15.60 -7.20
N THR A 46 -2.51 -15.43 -6.31
CA THR A 46 -2.63 -16.29 -5.13
C THR A 46 -3.92 -17.07 -5.13
N ALA A 47 -3.86 -18.29 -4.61
CA ALA A 47 -5.02 -19.01 -4.10
C ALA A 47 -5.14 -18.66 -2.60
N GLN A 48 -5.99 -17.69 -2.28
CA GLN A 48 -6.07 -17.11 -0.94
C GLN A 48 -7.52 -16.91 -0.52
N ASN A 49 -7.77 -17.04 0.78
CA ASN A 49 -9.04 -16.75 1.42
C ASN A 49 -8.81 -16.11 2.80
N THR A 50 -9.86 -15.95 3.61
CA THR A 50 -9.77 -15.33 4.94
C THR A 50 -8.96 -16.12 5.97
N LEU A 51 -8.67 -17.40 5.70
CA LEU A 51 -7.88 -18.29 6.58
C LEU A 51 -6.39 -18.24 6.26
N GLY A 52 -6.00 -17.92 5.00
CA GLY A 52 -4.60 -17.83 4.61
C GLY A 52 -4.35 -17.95 3.12
N VAL A 53 -3.06 -18.01 2.79
CA VAL A 53 -2.55 -18.23 1.43
C VAL A 53 -2.28 -19.72 1.25
N HIS A 54 -2.93 -20.34 0.27
CA HIS A 54 -2.85 -21.78 -0.04
C HIS A 54 -1.93 -22.06 -1.24
N GLY A 55 -1.65 -21.05 -2.07
CA GLY A 55 -0.75 -21.17 -3.20
C GLY A 55 -0.40 -19.82 -3.79
N VAL A 56 0.78 -19.74 -4.39
CA VAL A 56 1.28 -18.54 -5.09
C VAL A 56 1.81 -18.97 -6.45
N GLN A 57 1.35 -18.33 -7.51
CA GLN A 57 1.84 -18.50 -8.87
C GLN A 57 2.50 -17.20 -9.31
N PRO A 58 3.85 -17.14 -9.44
CA PRO A 58 4.54 -15.95 -9.92
C PRO A 58 4.18 -15.64 -11.38
N THR A 59 4.12 -14.36 -11.69
CA THR A 59 4.05 -13.87 -13.08
C THR A 59 5.48 -13.82 -13.64
N PRO A 60 5.71 -14.25 -14.90
CA PRO A 60 7.01 -14.10 -15.56
C PRO A 60 7.49 -12.64 -15.59
N LEU A 61 8.79 -12.40 -15.38
CA LEU A 61 9.37 -11.06 -15.27
C LEU A 61 9.14 -10.21 -16.52
N ASP A 62 9.33 -10.80 -17.70
CA ASP A 62 9.09 -10.16 -18.99
C ASP A 62 7.62 -9.76 -19.16
N PHE A 63 6.69 -10.55 -18.62
CA PHE A 63 5.28 -10.23 -18.67
C PHE A 63 4.88 -9.15 -17.64
N ILE A 64 5.56 -9.08 -16.48
CA ILE A 64 5.40 -7.95 -15.54
C ILE A 64 5.84 -6.65 -16.22
N ALA A 65 7.02 -6.65 -16.84
CA ALA A 65 7.54 -5.52 -17.60
C ALA A 65 6.57 -5.09 -18.71
N GLN A 66 6.08 -6.04 -19.50
CA GLN A 66 5.13 -5.79 -20.57
C GLN A 66 3.82 -5.17 -20.08
N GLN A 67 3.26 -5.63 -18.96
CA GLN A 67 2.05 -5.04 -18.37
C GLN A 67 2.25 -3.56 -18.02
N ILE A 68 3.41 -3.22 -17.42
CA ILE A 68 3.74 -1.83 -17.09
C ILE A 68 3.87 -1.00 -18.37
N ASP A 69 4.67 -1.47 -19.32
CA ASP A 69 4.99 -0.73 -20.53
C ASP A 69 3.73 -0.39 -21.35
N VAL A 70 2.89 -1.38 -21.65
CA VAL A 70 1.69 -1.16 -22.49
C VAL A 70 0.67 -0.24 -21.84
N VAL A 71 0.54 -0.30 -20.50
CA VAL A 71 -0.41 0.53 -19.75
C VAL A 71 0.10 1.97 -19.68
N VAL A 72 1.39 2.17 -19.36
CA VAL A 72 1.93 3.52 -19.21
C VAL A 72 2.06 4.21 -20.59
N ASP A 73 2.46 3.49 -21.63
CA ASP A 73 2.62 4.04 -22.98
C ASP A 73 1.28 4.52 -23.58
N ASP A 74 0.17 3.86 -23.27
CA ASP A 74 -1.16 4.22 -23.81
C ASP A 74 -1.94 5.17 -22.91
N LEU A 75 -2.05 4.81 -21.62
CA LEU A 75 -2.91 5.54 -20.68
C LEU A 75 -2.17 6.62 -19.89
N GLY A 76 -0.84 6.49 -19.75
CA GLY A 76 -0.05 7.29 -18.82
C GLY A 76 -0.32 6.92 -17.35
N VAL A 77 0.39 7.57 -16.43
CA VAL A 77 0.29 7.33 -14.99
C VAL A 77 0.53 8.62 -14.21
N ASP A 78 -0.27 8.86 -13.17
CA ASP A 78 -0.11 10.02 -12.29
C ASP A 78 0.51 9.61 -10.93
N CYS A 79 0.24 8.37 -10.48
CA CYS A 79 0.85 7.79 -9.28
C CYS A 79 0.99 6.27 -9.45
N VAL A 80 2.09 5.71 -8.97
CA VAL A 80 2.29 4.26 -8.89
C VAL A 80 2.11 3.82 -7.44
N LYS A 81 1.42 2.71 -7.21
CA LYS A 81 1.39 2.02 -5.92
C LYS A 81 1.99 0.64 -6.08
N THR A 82 3.04 0.33 -5.32
CA THR A 82 3.56 -1.04 -5.25
C THR A 82 3.06 -1.76 -4.00
N GLY A 83 2.80 -3.06 -4.14
CA GLY A 83 2.44 -3.94 -3.02
C GLY A 83 3.36 -5.16 -2.96
N MET A 84 2.81 -6.38 -2.96
CA MET A 84 3.60 -7.61 -2.94
C MET A 84 4.46 -7.74 -4.21
N LEU A 85 5.79 -7.70 -4.05
CA LEU A 85 6.79 -7.88 -5.12
C LEU A 85 7.50 -9.24 -5.06
N ALA A 86 7.35 -9.98 -3.97
CA ALA A 86 7.75 -11.36 -3.74
C ALA A 86 9.27 -11.65 -3.77
N THR A 87 10.00 -11.31 -4.82
CA THR A 87 11.43 -11.66 -5.00
C THR A 87 12.29 -10.46 -5.41
N THR A 88 13.59 -10.61 -5.30
CA THR A 88 14.59 -9.61 -5.73
C THR A 88 14.43 -9.28 -7.21
N GLU A 89 14.27 -10.29 -8.06
CA GLU A 89 14.17 -10.12 -9.51
C GLU A 89 12.91 -9.36 -9.91
N VAL A 90 11.80 -9.56 -9.20
CA VAL A 90 10.57 -8.77 -9.41
C VAL A 90 10.79 -7.32 -8.99
N ILE A 91 11.46 -7.08 -7.85
CA ILE A 91 11.79 -5.73 -7.37
C ILE A 91 12.65 -4.99 -8.40
N GLU A 92 13.72 -5.64 -8.90
CA GLU A 92 14.62 -5.08 -9.92
C GLU A 92 13.84 -4.77 -11.22
N THR A 93 13.07 -5.74 -11.72
CA THR A 93 12.26 -5.55 -12.93
C THR A 93 11.28 -4.39 -12.81
N VAL A 94 10.58 -4.28 -11.69
CA VAL A 94 9.63 -3.19 -11.43
C VAL A 94 10.36 -1.86 -11.35
N ALA A 95 11.46 -1.79 -10.59
CA ALA A 95 12.24 -0.56 -10.46
C ALA A 95 12.75 -0.05 -11.82
N ASP A 96 13.31 -0.94 -12.65
CA ASP A 96 13.78 -0.61 -13.98
C ASP A 96 12.66 -0.06 -14.88
N ARG A 97 11.45 -0.64 -14.78
CA ARG A 97 10.30 -0.14 -15.57
C ARG A 97 9.79 1.19 -15.05
N LEU A 98 9.74 1.40 -13.72
CA LEU A 98 9.35 2.68 -13.15
C LEU A 98 10.33 3.79 -13.55
N ASP A 99 11.64 3.53 -13.49
CA ASP A 99 12.65 4.50 -13.89
C ASP A 99 12.54 4.84 -15.40
N ALA A 100 12.22 3.85 -16.25
CA ALA A 100 12.13 4.04 -17.68
C ALA A 100 10.81 4.69 -18.15
N LYS A 101 9.69 4.46 -17.46
CA LYS A 101 8.34 4.76 -17.95
C LYS A 101 7.52 5.68 -17.07
N ALA A 102 7.85 5.79 -15.77
CA ALA A 102 7.07 6.49 -14.77
C ALA A 102 7.91 7.40 -13.86
N ALA A 103 9.05 7.89 -14.34
CA ALA A 103 10.02 8.67 -13.56
C ALA A 103 9.43 9.93 -12.90
N GLU A 104 8.42 10.54 -13.53
CA GLU A 104 7.76 11.75 -13.01
C GLU A 104 6.57 11.43 -12.08
N ALA A 105 6.12 10.17 -12.02
CA ALA A 105 4.98 9.79 -11.20
C ALA A 105 5.39 9.62 -9.73
N ALA A 106 4.53 10.04 -8.81
CA ALA A 106 4.72 9.72 -7.40
C ALA A 106 4.64 8.20 -7.18
N VAL A 107 5.50 7.65 -6.31
CA VAL A 107 5.54 6.22 -6.02
C VAL A 107 5.18 5.98 -4.55
N VAL A 108 4.05 5.33 -4.29
CA VAL A 108 3.65 4.86 -2.96
C VAL A 108 4.09 3.40 -2.81
N VAL A 109 5.07 3.16 -1.97
CA VAL A 109 5.60 1.83 -1.70
C VAL A 109 4.98 1.25 -0.43
N ASP A 110 4.13 0.23 -0.56
CA ASP A 110 3.68 -0.59 0.57
C ASP A 110 4.60 -1.83 0.64
N PRO A 111 5.53 -1.91 1.61
CA PRO A 111 6.59 -2.93 1.62
C PRO A 111 6.08 -4.25 2.18
N VAL A 112 5.10 -4.84 1.52
CA VAL A 112 4.40 -6.05 1.95
C VAL A 112 5.36 -7.22 2.10
N MET A 113 5.55 -7.70 3.33
CA MET A 113 6.44 -8.83 3.65
C MET A 113 5.69 -10.08 4.06
N VAL A 114 4.55 -9.94 4.76
CA VAL A 114 3.81 -11.05 5.34
C VAL A 114 2.31 -10.85 5.15
N ALA A 115 1.61 -11.91 4.76
CA ALA A 115 0.15 -11.93 4.70
C ALA A 115 -0.44 -11.85 6.11
N LYS A 116 -1.71 -11.43 6.25
CA LYS A 116 -2.41 -11.32 7.53
C LYS A 116 -2.44 -12.64 8.33
N GLY A 117 -2.38 -13.77 7.65
CA GLY A 117 -2.29 -15.12 8.26
C GLY A 117 -0.87 -15.58 8.60
N GLY A 118 0.15 -14.72 8.51
CA GLY A 118 1.54 -15.06 8.83
C GLY A 118 2.32 -15.73 7.68
N HIS A 119 1.72 -15.93 6.51
CA HIS A 119 2.41 -16.49 5.35
C HIS A 119 3.42 -15.47 4.77
N PRO A 120 4.71 -15.82 4.59
CA PRO A 120 5.69 -14.93 3.99
C PRO A 120 5.33 -14.63 2.53
N LEU A 121 5.29 -13.35 2.17
CA LEU A 121 4.99 -12.85 0.82
C LEU A 121 6.21 -12.21 0.14
N LEU A 122 7.24 -11.90 0.91
CA LEU A 122 8.53 -11.43 0.43
C LEU A 122 9.60 -12.44 0.84
N ALA A 123 10.40 -12.89 -0.11
CA ALA A 123 11.53 -13.77 0.19
C ALA A 123 12.52 -13.05 1.13
N ALA A 124 13.08 -13.76 2.11
CA ALA A 124 14.00 -13.17 3.07
C ALA A 124 15.21 -12.47 2.39
N ALA A 125 15.70 -13.03 1.29
CA ALA A 125 16.75 -12.42 0.48
C ALA A 125 16.34 -11.11 -0.20
N ALA A 126 15.03 -10.90 -0.43
CA ALA A 126 14.51 -9.71 -1.12
C ALA A 126 14.30 -8.50 -0.19
N VAL A 127 14.44 -8.67 1.14
CA VAL A 127 14.36 -7.54 2.09
C VAL A 127 15.46 -6.51 1.82
N ALA A 128 16.67 -6.96 1.47
CA ALA A 128 17.78 -6.09 1.10
C ALA A 128 17.45 -5.30 -0.18
N ALA A 129 16.92 -5.98 -1.21
CA ALA A 129 16.51 -5.31 -2.45
C ALA A 129 15.37 -4.30 -2.21
N MET A 130 14.39 -4.64 -1.36
CA MET A 130 13.34 -3.69 -0.97
C MET A 130 13.94 -2.42 -0.35
N ARG A 131 14.89 -2.58 0.58
CA ARG A 131 15.57 -1.47 1.26
C ARG A 131 16.45 -0.65 0.31
N GLU A 132 17.23 -1.30 -0.54
CA GLU A 132 18.26 -0.65 -1.36
C GLU A 132 17.71 -0.11 -2.70
N ILE A 133 16.63 -0.69 -3.20
CA ILE A 133 16.07 -0.36 -4.51
C ILE A 133 14.76 0.42 -4.39
N MET A 134 13.78 -0.08 -3.60
CA MET A 134 12.45 0.52 -3.55
C MET A 134 12.33 1.67 -2.55
N VAL A 135 13.00 1.58 -1.38
CA VAL A 135 12.93 2.66 -0.38
C VAL A 135 13.41 4.00 -0.96
N PRO A 136 14.54 4.10 -1.69
CA PRO A 136 14.98 5.39 -2.27
C PRO A 136 14.05 5.93 -3.37
N ARG A 137 13.22 5.10 -3.98
CA ARG A 137 12.24 5.48 -5.01
C ARG A 137 10.90 5.93 -4.43
N ALA A 138 10.68 5.69 -3.13
CA ALA A 138 9.41 5.99 -2.50
C ALA A 138 9.20 7.51 -2.32
N SER A 139 8.22 8.08 -3.02
CA SER A 139 7.64 9.37 -2.65
C SER A 139 6.94 9.26 -1.29
N LEU A 140 6.36 8.09 -1.02
CA LEU A 140 5.85 7.69 0.28
C LEU A 140 6.08 6.20 0.51
N LEU A 141 6.75 5.85 1.60
CA LEU A 141 6.85 4.49 2.11
C LEU A 141 5.80 4.29 3.21
N THR A 142 5.08 3.15 3.23
CA THR A 142 3.98 2.91 4.19
C THR A 142 4.17 1.66 5.05
N PRO A 143 5.27 1.49 5.81
CA PRO A 143 5.54 0.29 6.58
C PRO A 143 4.65 0.21 7.83
N ASN A 144 4.23 -1.00 8.18
CA ASN A 144 3.78 -1.32 9.53
C ASN A 144 4.98 -1.59 10.45
N VAL A 145 4.75 -1.84 11.74
CA VAL A 145 5.83 -2.04 12.73
C VAL A 145 6.76 -3.19 12.34
N PRO A 146 6.29 -4.43 12.05
CA PRO A 146 7.18 -5.51 11.62
C PRO A 146 7.98 -5.23 10.34
N GLU A 147 7.36 -4.54 9.36
CA GLU A 147 8.02 -4.15 8.11
C GLU A 147 9.11 -3.10 8.35
N ALA A 148 8.84 -2.12 9.22
CA ALA A 148 9.82 -1.11 9.60
C ALA A 148 11.00 -1.72 10.39
N GLU A 149 10.74 -2.66 11.30
CA GLU A 149 11.78 -3.40 12.02
C GLU A 149 12.68 -4.18 11.05
N ALA A 150 12.09 -4.86 10.07
CA ALA A 150 12.82 -5.61 9.05
C ALA A 150 13.70 -4.71 8.16
N LEU A 151 13.21 -3.52 7.80
CA LEU A 151 13.92 -2.58 6.93
C LEU A 151 15.03 -1.81 7.69
N THR A 152 14.83 -1.49 8.97
CA THR A 152 15.74 -0.66 9.75
C THR A 152 16.66 -1.45 10.66
N GLY A 153 16.28 -2.66 11.07
CA GLY A 153 16.95 -3.42 12.13
C GLY A 153 16.68 -2.88 13.53
N LEU A 154 15.80 -1.90 13.69
CA LEU A 154 15.43 -1.34 14.99
C LEU A 154 14.26 -2.12 15.59
N THR A 155 14.20 -2.20 16.93
CA THR A 155 13.03 -2.71 17.65
C THR A 155 12.09 -1.55 17.97
N ILE A 156 10.78 -1.74 17.73
CA ILE A 156 9.76 -0.70 17.88
C ILE A 156 8.76 -1.13 18.96
N ALA A 157 8.86 -0.54 20.15
CA ALA A 157 7.99 -0.81 21.28
C ALA A 157 7.00 0.34 21.60
N GLY A 158 7.19 1.52 21.02
CA GLY A 158 6.36 2.70 21.30
C GLY A 158 6.51 3.83 20.28
N GLY A 159 5.88 4.96 20.55
CA GLY A 159 5.82 6.10 19.63
C GLY A 159 7.18 6.71 19.30
N ASP A 160 8.09 6.81 20.27
CA ASP A 160 9.45 7.34 20.05
C ASP A 160 10.28 6.40 19.15
N ASP A 161 10.12 5.09 19.29
CA ASP A 161 10.78 4.11 18.44
C ASP A 161 10.21 4.16 17.02
N LEU A 162 8.87 4.31 16.91
CA LEU A 162 8.17 4.46 15.64
C LEU A 162 8.71 5.68 14.87
N ARG A 163 8.89 6.81 15.57
CA ARG A 163 9.48 8.01 14.99
C ARG A 163 10.93 7.77 14.54
N ARG A 164 11.79 7.20 15.40
CA ARG A 164 13.19 6.89 15.06
C ARG A 164 13.30 5.98 13.83
N ALA A 165 12.43 4.98 13.73
CA ALA A 165 12.39 4.09 12.57
C ALA A 165 11.99 4.85 11.29
N GLY A 166 11.01 5.75 11.35
CA GLY A 166 10.64 6.62 10.24
C GLY A 166 11.79 7.53 9.80
N GLU A 167 12.50 8.16 10.74
CA GLU A 167 13.68 8.98 10.47
C GLU A 167 14.82 8.15 9.84
N ALA A 168 15.03 6.90 10.28
CA ALA A 168 16.00 6.00 9.69
C ALA A 168 15.64 5.62 8.23
N LEU A 169 14.36 5.45 7.92
CA LEU A 169 13.89 5.16 6.55
C LEU A 169 14.00 6.40 5.64
N LEU A 170 13.80 7.62 6.16
CA LEU A 170 14.12 8.85 5.43
C LEU A 170 15.63 8.91 5.11
N ALA A 171 16.49 8.58 6.08
CA ALA A 171 17.94 8.56 5.87
C ALA A 171 18.37 7.49 4.84
N GLN A 172 17.57 6.46 4.61
CA GLN A 172 17.75 5.46 3.54
C GLN A 172 17.27 5.94 2.16
N GLY A 173 16.70 7.14 2.05
CA GLY A 173 16.34 7.79 0.79
C GLY A 173 14.86 7.92 0.48
N ALA A 174 13.95 7.43 1.32
CA ALA A 174 12.51 7.69 1.14
C ALA A 174 12.22 9.20 1.24
N SER A 175 11.35 9.75 0.38
CA SER A 175 10.97 11.17 0.46
C SER A 175 10.06 11.47 1.64
N ALA A 176 9.18 10.52 2.01
CA ALA A 176 8.35 10.55 3.21
C ALA A 176 8.04 9.11 3.67
N VAL A 177 7.71 8.95 4.96
CA VAL A 177 7.37 7.65 5.54
C VAL A 177 6.11 7.75 6.38
N LEU A 178 5.09 6.97 6.07
CA LEU A 178 3.92 6.78 6.93
C LEU A 178 4.12 5.53 7.79
N MET A 179 4.57 5.73 9.01
CA MET A 179 4.74 4.68 10.02
C MET A 179 3.37 4.28 10.58
N LYS A 180 2.90 3.06 10.25
CA LYS A 180 1.58 2.55 10.69
C LYS A 180 1.69 1.94 12.09
N GLY A 181 1.12 2.60 13.11
CA GLY A 181 1.18 2.16 14.52
C GLY A 181 0.11 1.15 14.93
N GLY A 182 -0.65 0.60 14.00
CA GLY A 182 -1.73 -0.34 14.30
C GLY A 182 -1.34 -1.63 15.02
N HIS A 183 -0.05 -1.99 15.08
CA HIS A 183 0.51 -3.12 15.80
C HIS A 183 0.91 -2.80 17.25
N LEU A 184 1.02 -1.53 17.61
CA LEU A 184 1.26 -1.12 18.99
C LEU A 184 -0.03 -1.26 19.81
N ASP A 185 0.09 -1.58 21.09
CA ASP A 185 -1.04 -1.73 21.98
C ASP A 185 -1.71 -0.39 22.32
N GLY A 186 -2.95 -0.45 22.81
CA GLY A 186 -3.68 0.70 23.30
C GLY A 186 -5.02 0.93 22.60
N PRO A 187 -5.85 1.83 23.16
CA PRO A 187 -7.20 2.14 22.65
C PRO A 187 -7.17 3.04 21.41
N GLN A 188 -6.04 3.68 21.13
CA GLN A 188 -5.80 4.53 19.98
C GLN A 188 -4.86 3.84 18.98
N VAL A 189 -5.03 4.16 17.72
CA VAL A 189 -4.06 3.84 16.65
C VAL A 189 -3.42 5.16 16.24
N THR A 190 -2.12 5.26 16.47
CA THR A 190 -1.32 6.43 16.11
C THR A 190 -0.43 6.09 14.92
N ASP A 191 -0.60 6.81 13.81
CA ASP A 191 0.30 6.73 12.66
C ASP A 191 1.10 8.03 12.57
N LEU A 192 2.38 7.93 12.19
CA LEU A 192 3.29 9.06 12.05
C LEU A 192 3.67 9.24 10.58
N LEU A 193 3.33 10.37 10.00
CA LEU A 193 3.89 10.80 8.72
C LEU A 193 5.18 11.56 9.02
N VAL A 194 6.31 10.94 8.72
CA VAL A 194 7.66 11.49 8.91
C VAL A 194 8.16 11.98 7.57
N ALA A 195 8.48 13.28 7.48
CA ALA A 195 8.96 13.94 6.27
C ALA A 195 10.12 14.90 6.63
N PRO A 196 10.91 15.39 5.66
CA PRO A 196 12.04 16.28 5.93
C PRO A 196 11.68 17.58 6.67
N ASP A 197 10.45 18.05 6.51
CA ASP A 197 9.91 19.27 7.14
C ASP A 197 9.28 19.01 8.52
N GLY A 198 9.20 17.76 8.97
CA GLY A 198 8.71 17.41 10.30
C GLY A 198 7.88 16.14 10.38
N VAL A 199 7.18 15.99 11.50
CA VAL A 199 6.31 14.84 11.78
C VAL A 199 4.88 15.30 11.97
N THR A 200 3.97 14.73 11.17
CA THR A 200 2.52 14.87 11.37
C THR A 200 1.97 13.62 12.04
N VAL A 201 1.22 13.82 13.12
CA VAL A 201 0.61 12.74 13.90
C VAL A 201 -0.85 12.57 13.48
N PHE A 202 -1.25 11.33 13.19
CA PHE A 202 -2.63 10.96 12.92
C PHE A 202 -3.11 9.96 13.96
N GLU A 203 -4.15 10.30 14.68
CA GLU A 203 -4.74 9.45 15.71
C GLU A 203 -6.17 9.07 15.38
N GLY A 204 -6.60 7.92 15.88
CA GLY A 204 -7.98 7.47 15.77
C GLY A 204 -8.24 6.28 16.67
N PRO A 205 -9.53 6.03 17.02
CA PRO A 205 -9.88 4.93 17.90
C PRO A 205 -9.55 3.58 17.25
N ARG A 206 -9.08 2.64 18.07
CA ARG A 206 -8.92 1.25 17.67
C ARG A 206 -10.28 0.57 17.59
N ILE A 207 -10.62 0.03 16.44
CA ILE A 207 -11.83 -0.74 16.23
C ILE A 207 -11.56 -2.19 16.61
N ALA A 208 -12.31 -2.70 17.61
CA ALA A 208 -12.20 -4.08 18.06
C ALA A 208 -12.87 -5.02 17.06
N THR A 209 -12.11 -5.50 16.09
CA THR A 209 -12.57 -6.43 15.05
C THR A 209 -11.45 -7.34 14.55
N ARG A 210 -11.80 -8.54 14.09
CA ARG A 210 -10.89 -9.42 13.35
C ARG A 210 -10.85 -9.13 11.85
N HIS A 211 -11.81 -8.36 11.34
CA HIS A 211 -11.98 -8.08 9.91
C HIS A 211 -11.09 -6.93 9.46
N THR A 212 -9.80 -7.20 9.36
CA THR A 212 -8.75 -6.20 9.02
C THR A 212 -7.90 -6.62 7.81
N HIS A 213 -8.35 -7.65 7.05
CA HIS A 213 -7.62 -8.13 5.88
C HIS A 213 -7.62 -7.05 4.78
N GLY A 214 -6.42 -6.72 4.28
CA GLY A 214 -6.23 -5.70 3.25
C GLY A 214 -6.15 -4.25 3.74
N THR A 215 -6.13 -4.00 5.06
CA THR A 215 -6.02 -2.63 5.62
C THR A 215 -4.79 -1.89 5.08
N GLY A 216 -3.60 -2.54 5.03
CA GLY A 216 -2.36 -1.94 4.51
C GLY A 216 -2.50 -1.57 3.03
N CYS A 217 -2.87 -2.53 2.19
CA CYS A 217 -3.08 -2.33 0.75
C CYS A 217 -4.09 -1.19 0.50
N THR A 218 -5.23 -1.22 1.19
CA THR A 218 -6.28 -0.19 1.09
C THR A 218 -5.75 1.19 1.46
N THR A 219 -4.99 1.31 2.56
CA THR A 219 -4.40 2.59 3.00
C THR A 219 -3.46 3.16 1.94
N ALA A 220 -2.51 2.36 1.47
CA ALA A 220 -1.54 2.80 0.47
C ALA A 220 -2.21 3.21 -0.85
N SER A 221 -3.20 2.44 -1.32
CA SER A 221 -3.93 2.75 -2.56
C SER A 221 -4.86 3.94 -2.43
N ALA A 222 -5.48 4.16 -1.27
CA ALA A 222 -6.26 5.35 -0.99
C ALA A 222 -5.39 6.63 -0.98
N ILE A 223 -4.16 6.54 -0.45
CA ILE A 223 -3.18 7.64 -0.53
C ILE A 223 -2.76 7.87 -1.97
N ALA A 224 -2.41 6.81 -2.71
CA ALA A 224 -2.02 6.89 -4.12
C ALA A 224 -3.11 7.57 -4.97
N ALA A 225 -4.39 7.26 -4.74
CA ALA A 225 -5.51 7.95 -5.38
C ALA A 225 -5.52 9.45 -5.08
N GLY A 226 -5.21 9.85 -3.84
CA GLY A 226 -5.10 11.26 -3.45
C GLY A 226 -3.97 12.00 -4.16
N LEU A 227 -2.79 11.39 -4.17
CA LEU A 227 -1.62 11.96 -4.85
C LEU A 227 -1.85 12.07 -6.36
N ALA A 228 -2.43 11.03 -6.99
CA ALA A 228 -2.79 11.05 -8.40
C ALA A 228 -3.82 12.15 -8.75
N GLN A 229 -4.64 12.57 -7.79
CA GLN A 229 -5.61 13.67 -7.91
C GLN A 229 -5.02 15.05 -7.56
N GLY A 230 -3.72 15.14 -7.25
CA GLY A 230 -3.03 16.38 -6.93
C GLY A 230 -3.22 16.88 -5.49
N MET A 231 -3.65 16.02 -4.57
CA MET A 231 -3.72 16.36 -3.14
C MET A 231 -2.32 16.47 -2.55
N ASP A 232 -2.15 17.35 -1.55
CA ASP A 232 -0.96 17.31 -0.72
C ASP A 232 -0.91 16.01 0.11
N LEU A 233 0.31 15.63 0.51
CA LEU A 233 0.55 14.32 1.12
C LEU A 233 -0.20 14.14 2.45
N ALA A 234 -0.21 15.14 3.31
CA ALA A 234 -0.88 15.05 4.62
C ALA A 234 -2.41 14.94 4.46
N ALA A 235 -3.00 15.68 3.52
CA ALA A 235 -4.42 15.58 3.21
C ALA A 235 -4.77 14.22 2.59
N ALA A 236 -3.93 13.67 1.70
CA ALA A 236 -4.11 12.34 1.13
C ALA A 236 -4.08 11.25 2.20
N VAL A 237 -3.13 11.32 3.16
CA VAL A 237 -3.05 10.41 4.32
C VAL A 237 -4.29 10.56 5.20
N GLY A 238 -4.71 11.78 5.53
CA GLY A 238 -5.90 12.04 6.36
C GLY A 238 -7.16 11.44 5.72
N ARG A 239 -7.38 11.66 4.42
CA ARG A 239 -8.49 11.07 3.66
C ARG A 239 -8.45 9.55 3.64
N ALA A 240 -7.28 8.97 3.39
CA ALA A 240 -7.11 7.51 3.36
C ALA A 240 -7.43 6.87 4.71
N ARG A 241 -6.98 7.48 5.82
CA ARG A 241 -7.29 6.99 7.17
C ARG A 241 -8.78 7.05 7.48
N ALA A 242 -9.44 8.16 7.14
CA ALA A 242 -10.89 8.29 7.33
C ALA A 242 -11.65 7.21 6.53
N TYR A 243 -11.29 7.00 5.26
CA TYR A 243 -11.86 5.96 4.42
C TYR A 243 -11.68 4.56 5.02
N VAL A 244 -10.46 4.21 5.43
CA VAL A 244 -10.12 2.89 5.98
C VAL A 244 -10.84 2.66 7.32
N GLN A 245 -10.97 3.68 8.15
CA GLN A 245 -11.65 3.58 9.44
C GLN A 245 -13.13 3.22 9.26
N VAL A 246 -13.83 3.87 8.34
CA VAL A 246 -15.22 3.52 8.01
C VAL A 246 -15.30 2.12 7.39
N ALA A 247 -14.38 1.77 6.49
CA ALA A 247 -14.34 0.46 5.85
C ALA A 247 -14.11 -0.69 6.83
N ILE A 248 -13.33 -0.48 7.90
CA ILE A 248 -13.15 -1.44 9.01
C ILE A 248 -14.41 -1.51 9.87
N ALA A 249 -14.96 -0.35 10.28
CA ALA A 249 -16.12 -0.28 11.17
C ALA A 249 -17.36 -0.95 10.57
N SER A 250 -17.50 -0.89 9.25
CA SER A 250 -18.62 -1.46 8.49
C SER A 250 -18.28 -2.78 7.77
N ALA A 251 -17.20 -3.45 8.16
CA ALA A 251 -16.77 -4.70 7.53
C ALA A 251 -17.90 -5.75 7.48
N PRO A 252 -18.13 -6.44 6.34
CA PRO A 252 -19.31 -7.28 6.13
C PRO A 252 -19.27 -8.61 6.91
N GLY A 253 -18.17 -8.92 7.57
CA GLY A 253 -18.03 -10.12 8.39
C GLY A 253 -17.85 -11.42 7.61
N TYR A 254 -17.45 -11.37 6.33
CA TYR A 254 -17.29 -12.55 5.49
C TYR A 254 -16.11 -13.43 5.93
N GLY A 255 -16.30 -14.75 5.77
CA GLY A 255 -15.28 -15.77 6.01
C GLY A 255 -15.09 -16.14 7.48
N HIS A 256 -14.27 -17.15 7.71
CA HIS A 256 -14.04 -17.75 9.04
C HIS A 256 -12.76 -17.23 9.73
N GLY A 257 -11.89 -16.56 8.98
CA GLY A 257 -10.64 -15.96 9.47
C GLY A 257 -10.68 -14.43 9.51
N HIS A 258 -9.61 -13.79 9.06
CA HIS A 258 -9.54 -12.34 8.92
C HIS A 258 -10.37 -11.89 7.70
N GLY A 259 -11.55 -11.33 7.93
CA GLY A 259 -12.46 -10.89 6.87
C GLY A 259 -12.02 -9.60 6.18
N PRO A 260 -12.56 -9.33 4.97
CA PRO A 260 -12.24 -8.13 4.19
C PRO A 260 -12.93 -6.88 4.75
N LEU A 261 -12.42 -5.72 4.31
CA LEU A 261 -13.00 -4.41 4.55
C LEU A 261 -14.26 -4.18 3.70
N ASN A 262 -15.10 -3.22 4.11
CA ASN A 262 -16.22 -2.74 3.31
C ASN A 262 -15.79 -1.57 2.41
N HIS A 263 -15.54 -1.83 1.13
CA HIS A 263 -15.16 -0.81 0.17
C HIS A 263 -16.35 -0.07 -0.47
N VAL A 264 -17.58 -0.56 -0.28
CA VAL A 264 -18.77 0.05 -0.90
C VAL A 264 -19.42 1.14 -0.07
N HIS A 265 -18.86 1.45 1.10
CA HIS A 265 -19.45 2.45 2.02
C HIS A 265 -19.53 3.87 1.40
N THR A 266 -18.69 4.20 0.44
CA THR A 266 -18.74 5.48 -0.29
C THR A 266 -19.78 5.47 -1.41
N VAL A 267 -20.05 4.31 -2.00
CA VAL A 267 -21.00 4.17 -3.14
C VAL A 267 -22.42 4.09 -2.65
N MET A 268 -22.66 3.47 -1.48
CA MET A 268 -24.02 3.28 -0.93
C MET A 268 -24.54 4.49 -0.15
N ALA A 269 -23.71 5.51 0.07
CA ALA A 269 -24.17 6.72 0.75
C ALA A 269 -25.13 7.56 -0.09
N ASP A 270 -25.14 7.34 -1.42
CA ASP A 270 -25.95 8.10 -2.40
C ASP A 270 -27.06 7.26 -3.06
N LEU A 271 -27.30 6.00 -2.60
CA LEU A 271 -28.39 5.11 -3.01
C LEU A 271 -29.48 5.04 -1.93
#